data_8547984abd041e0bec19e226b9296ea3
#
_entry.id   8547984abd041e0bec19e226b9296ea3
#
_cell.length_a   1.000
_cell.length_b   1.000
_cell.length_c   1.000
_cell.angle_alpha   90.00
_cell.angle_beta   90.00
_cell.angle_gamma   90.00
#
_symmetry.space_group_name_H-M   'P 1'
#
loop_
_entity.id
_entity.type
_entity.pdbx_description
1 polymer ?
#
loop_
_entity_poly.entity_id
_entity_poly.type
_entity_poly.pdbx_seq_one_letter_code
_entity_poly.pdbx_strand_id
1 'polypeptide(L)'
;MESDNLFCNTYRIESNAPLADKLRPKNLDDFFGQESILGHNSLLRNAILNDKVGNIIFSGPPGVGKTTLIEIISSNTRSSLIKLNAVLSSIKELRTEIANAKERLRSSNRKTILFIDEVHRFTSVQQDALLPSIENGTITFIGATTENPFFAVNKALISRARIFSLLPLNKNDLKKIIDKVIKYYSCLRDSKVIEIKEEAINHLIKFSGGDARNLINALELGISITKENK
;
A
#
# COMPACT_ATOMS: atom_id res chain seq x y z
N MET A 1 -18.80 6.79 -22.94
CA MET A 1 -19.31 8.02 -22.30
C MET A 1 -19.90 7.79 -20.89
N GLU A 2 -20.62 6.70 -20.58
CA GLU A 2 -21.15 6.47 -19.22
C GLU A 2 -20.10 6.06 -18.17
N SER A 3 -19.04 5.34 -18.55
CA SER A 3 -17.96 4.94 -17.65
C SER A 3 -17.12 6.11 -17.14
N ASP A 4 -16.97 7.18 -17.92
CA ASP A 4 -16.17 8.36 -17.53
C ASP A 4 -16.88 9.23 -16.50
N ASN A 5 -18.22 9.26 -16.49
CA ASN A 5 -19.01 10.01 -15.51
C ASN A 5 -18.99 9.38 -14.11
N LEU A 6 -18.91 8.05 -14.02
CA LEU A 6 -18.81 7.35 -12.73
C LEU A 6 -17.48 7.61 -12.02
N PHE A 7 -16.38 7.69 -12.78
CA PHE A 7 -15.06 8.03 -12.25
C PHE A 7 -15.00 9.46 -11.69
N CYS A 8 -15.59 10.42 -12.38
CA CYS A 8 -15.58 11.82 -11.95
C CYS A 8 -16.39 12.07 -10.67
N ASN A 9 -17.49 11.35 -10.45
CA ASN A 9 -18.33 11.49 -9.25
C ASN A 9 -17.63 10.96 -7.97
N THR A 10 -16.78 9.95 -8.07
CA THR A 10 -16.09 9.34 -6.93
C THR A 10 -15.03 10.28 -6.33
N TYR A 11 -14.47 11.20 -7.12
CA TYR A 11 -13.38 12.10 -6.70
C TYR A 11 -13.83 13.43 -6.07
N ARG A 12 -15.11 13.79 -6.17
CA ARG A 12 -15.62 15.08 -5.65
C ARG A 12 -15.76 15.17 -4.12
N ILE A 13 -15.65 14.06 -3.39
CA ILE A 13 -16.05 13.98 -1.97
C ILE A 13 -14.89 14.16 -0.96
N GLU A 14 -13.62 14.06 -1.37
CA GLU A 14 -12.48 14.10 -0.43
C GLU A 14 -11.62 15.37 -0.62
N SER A 15 -11.98 16.45 0.06
CA SER A 15 -11.39 17.77 -0.21
C SER A 15 -9.97 18.03 0.33
N ASN A 16 -9.50 17.30 1.37
CA ASN A 16 -8.26 17.67 2.08
C ASN A 16 -7.16 16.61 2.13
N ALA A 17 -7.37 15.39 1.61
CA ALA A 17 -6.33 14.37 1.58
C ALA A 17 -5.28 14.66 0.50
N PRO A 18 -3.99 14.31 0.71
CA PRO A 18 -2.95 14.38 -0.32
C PRO A 18 -3.34 13.61 -1.59
N LEU A 19 -2.92 14.09 -2.75
CA LEU A 19 -3.26 13.46 -4.03
C LEU A 19 -2.82 12.00 -4.11
N ALA A 20 -1.66 11.68 -3.53
CA ALA A 20 -1.15 10.32 -3.47
C ALA A 20 -2.10 9.35 -2.72
N ASP A 21 -2.85 9.82 -1.73
CA ASP A 21 -3.84 9.02 -1.02
C ASP A 21 -5.16 8.92 -1.79
N LYS A 22 -5.60 10.02 -2.44
CA LYS A 22 -6.80 10.03 -3.30
C LYS A 22 -6.68 9.07 -4.48
N LEU A 23 -5.50 8.98 -5.08
CA LEU A 23 -5.22 8.13 -6.24
C LEU A 23 -4.77 6.72 -5.88
N ARG A 24 -4.74 6.38 -4.59
CA ARG A 24 -4.34 5.06 -4.13
C ARG A 24 -5.21 3.97 -4.77
N PRO A 25 -4.61 2.94 -5.39
CA PRO A 25 -5.34 1.80 -5.93
C PRO A 25 -6.23 1.14 -4.89
N LYS A 26 -7.47 0.80 -5.28
CA LYS A 26 -8.45 0.14 -4.40
C LYS A 26 -8.60 -1.36 -4.70
N ASN A 27 -8.09 -1.82 -5.83
CA ASN A 27 -8.12 -3.22 -6.27
C ASN A 27 -6.79 -3.61 -6.91
N LEU A 28 -6.60 -4.92 -7.16
CA LEU A 28 -5.37 -5.47 -7.73
C LEU A 28 -5.15 -5.05 -9.19
N ASP A 29 -6.21 -4.79 -9.93
CA ASP A 29 -6.12 -4.47 -11.37
C ASP A 29 -5.70 -3.01 -11.58
N ASP A 30 -5.98 -2.15 -10.61
CA ASP A 30 -5.51 -0.76 -10.59
C ASP A 30 -4.09 -0.59 -10.02
N PHE A 31 -3.49 -1.68 -9.52
CA PHE A 31 -2.16 -1.66 -8.93
C PHE A 31 -1.10 -1.83 -10.02
N PHE A 32 -0.34 -0.77 -10.27
CA PHE A 32 0.69 -0.77 -11.30
C PHE A 32 2.02 -1.36 -10.80
N GLY A 33 2.64 -2.16 -11.65
CA GLY A 33 3.93 -2.81 -11.38
C GLY A 33 3.82 -4.06 -10.51
N GLN A 34 4.97 -4.53 -10.05
CA GLN A 34 5.11 -5.71 -9.20
C GLN A 34 4.61 -7.02 -9.86
N GLU A 35 4.76 -7.13 -11.18
CA GLU A 35 4.28 -8.29 -11.97
C GLU A 35 4.79 -9.64 -11.45
N SER A 36 6.01 -9.67 -10.88
CA SER A 36 6.62 -10.88 -10.32
C SER A 36 5.84 -11.45 -9.15
N ILE A 37 5.14 -10.61 -8.37
CA ILE A 37 4.40 -11.02 -7.17
C ILE A 37 2.88 -10.87 -7.30
N LEU A 38 2.39 -10.03 -8.23
CA LEU A 38 0.97 -9.75 -8.44
C LEU A 38 0.45 -10.15 -9.83
N GLY A 39 1.30 -10.65 -10.72
CA GLY A 39 0.88 -11.14 -12.04
C GLY A 39 -0.21 -12.22 -11.94
N HIS A 40 -0.93 -12.48 -13.03
CA HIS A 40 -2.15 -13.31 -13.06
C HIS A 40 -2.02 -14.68 -12.36
N ASN A 41 -0.89 -15.33 -12.46
CA ASN A 41 -0.66 -16.66 -11.88
C ASN A 41 0.23 -16.63 -10.63
N SER A 42 0.45 -15.44 -10.04
CA SER A 42 1.33 -15.32 -8.88
C SER A 42 0.69 -15.91 -7.62
N LEU A 43 1.56 -16.41 -6.74
CA LEU A 43 1.15 -16.99 -5.47
C LEU A 43 0.37 -15.98 -4.61
N LEU A 44 0.85 -14.73 -4.53
CA LEU A 44 0.25 -13.72 -3.69
C LEU A 44 -1.13 -13.29 -4.23
N ARG A 45 -1.25 -13.05 -5.54
CA ARG A 45 -2.54 -12.70 -6.16
C ARG A 45 -3.58 -13.80 -5.90
N ASN A 46 -3.21 -15.06 -6.11
CA ASN A 46 -4.10 -16.18 -5.86
C ASN A 46 -4.49 -16.30 -4.38
N ALA A 47 -3.55 -16.06 -3.46
CA ALA A 47 -3.85 -16.06 -2.02
C ALA A 47 -4.84 -14.96 -1.63
N ILE A 48 -4.71 -13.75 -2.21
CA ILE A 48 -5.62 -12.63 -1.97
C ILE A 48 -7.02 -12.96 -2.48
N LEU A 49 -7.15 -13.40 -3.73
CA LEU A 49 -8.45 -13.69 -4.36
C LEU A 49 -9.20 -14.84 -3.68
N ASN A 50 -8.49 -15.77 -3.04
CA ASN A 50 -9.08 -16.92 -2.33
C ASN A 50 -9.23 -16.71 -0.81
N ASP A 51 -9.00 -15.49 -0.28
CA ASP A 51 -9.02 -15.18 1.17
C ASP A 51 -8.12 -16.15 2.00
N LYS A 52 -6.96 -16.50 1.43
CA LYS A 52 -5.96 -17.42 2.02
C LYS A 52 -4.61 -16.74 2.25
N VAL A 53 -4.65 -15.48 2.60
CA VAL A 53 -3.44 -14.72 2.91
C VAL A 53 -2.90 -15.18 4.25
N GLY A 54 -1.67 -15.71 4.24
CA GLY A 54 -0.93 -16.10 5.44
C GLY A 54 -0.10 -14.93 5.98
N ASN A 55 0.85 -15.25 6.87
CA ASN A 55 1.77 -14.23 7.38
C ASN A 55 2.75 -13.80 6.28
N ILE A 56 2.95 -12.49 6.15
CA ILE A 56 3.74 -11.88 5.07
C ILE A 56 4.65 -10.78 5.63
N ILE A 57 5.83 -10.66 5.05
CA ILE A 57 6.70 -9.49 5.20
C ILE A 57 6.92 -8.90 3.80
N PHE A 58 6.48 -7.66 3.61
CA PHE A 58 6.77 -6.87 2.42
C PHE A 58 8.05 -6.07 2.64
N SER A 59 9.08 -6.30 1.84
CA SER A 59 10.29 -5.49 1.81
C SER A 59 10.38 -4.68 0.54
N GLY A 60 11.06 -3.54 0.59
CA GLY A 60 11.32 -2.72 -0.60
C GLY A 60 11.37 -1.23 -0.29
N PRO A 61 11.82 -0.40 -1.23
CA PRO A 61 12.00 1.03 -1.02
C PRO A 61 10.67 1.74 -0.71
N PRO A 62 10.69 2.99 -0.26
CA PRO A 62 9.48 3.78 -0.06
C PRO A 62 8.72 3.98 -1.38
N GLY A 63 7.42 4.25 -1.30
CA GLY A 63 6.57 4.61 -2.44
C GLY A 63 6.27 3.52 -3.48
N VAL A 64 6.73 2.27 -3.28
CA VAL A 64 6.48 1.16 -4.22
C VAL A 64 5.14 0.45 -4.02
N GLY A 65 4.32 0.90 -3.06
CA GLY A 65 2.96 0.40 -2.84
C GLY A 65 2.78 -0.60 -1.70
N LYS A 66 3.74 -0.79 -0.78
CA LYS A 66 3.60 -1.72 0.37
C LYS A 66 2.30 -1.51 1.15
N THR A 67 2.06 -0.29 1.64
CA THR A 67 0.86 0.05 2.42
C THR A 67 -0.42 -0.02 1.57
N THR A 68 -0.36 0.34 0.29
CA THR A 68 -1.47 0.21 -0.64
C THR A 68 -1.89 -1.26 -0.82
N LEU A 69 -0.92 -2.15 -0.95
CA LEU A 69 -1.18 -3.57 -1.11
C LEU A 69 -1.90 -4.17 0.11
N ILE A 70 -1.56 -3.69 1.32
CA ILE A 70 -2.26 -4.09 2.55
C ILE A 70 -3.73 -3.68 2.53
N GLU A 71 -4.03 -2.49 2.05
CA GLU A 71 -5.42 -2.02 1.94
C GLU A 71 -6.22 -2.85 0.94
N ILE A 72 -5.61 -3.19 -0.18
CA ILE A 72 -6.20 -4.09 -1.17
C ILE A 72 -6.40 -5.51 -0.58
N ILE A 73 -5.43 -6.05 0.15
CA ILE A 73 -5.56 -7.34 0.82
C ILE A 73 -6.74 -7.30 1.80
N SER A 74 -6.80 -6.25 2.62
CA SER A 74 -7.88 -6.11 3.61
C SER A 74 -9.26 -6.00 2.98
N SER A 75 -9.40 -5.27 1.87
CA SER A 75 -10.69 -5.12 1.18
C SER A 75 -11.15 -6.41 0.48
N ASN A 76 -10.21 -7.29 0.12
CA ASN A 76 -10.50 -8.58 -0.50
C ASN A 76 -10.63 -9.75 0.50
N THR A 77 -10.46 -9.49 1.78
CA THR A 77 -10.57 -10.52 2.84
C THR A 77 -11.72 -10.20 3.79
N ARG A 78 -12.24 -11.21 4.48
CA ARG A 78 -13.27 -11.03 5.52
C ARG A 78 -12.68 -10.64 6.88
N SER A 79 -11.38 -10.37 6.94
CA SER A 79 -10.65 -10.08 8.17
C SER A 79 -10.80 -8.62 8.59
N SER A 80 -10.66 -8.35 9.89
CA SER A 80 -10.51 -6.98 10.39
C SER A 80 -9.06 -6.54 10.21
N LEU A 81 -8.83 -5.35 9.63
CA LEU A 81 -7.49 -4.77 9.52
C LEU A 81 -7.21 -3.86 10.72
N ILE A 82 -6.12 -4.14 11.41
CA ILE A 82 -5.52 -3.26 12.44
C ILE A 82 -4.17 -2.83 11.93
N LYS A 83 -3.93 -1.52 11.92
CA LYS A 83 -2.66 -0.93 11.47
C LYS A 83 -1.91 -0.36 12.67
N LEU A 84 -0.67 -0.80 12.86
CA LEU A 84 0.27 -0.24 13.83
C LEU A 84 1.48 0.32 13.08
N ASN A 85 2.01 1.42 13.60
CA ASN A 85 3.28 1.96 13.12
C ASN A 85 4.37 1.67 14.18
N ALA A 86 5.41 0.95 13.79
CA ALA A 86 6.43 0.51 14.74
C ALA A 86 7.23 1.66 15.38
N VAL A 87 7.22 2.85 14.76
CA VAL A 87 7.87 4.04 15.33
C VAL A 87 7.05 4.64 16.46
N LEU A 88 5.72 4.55 16.38
CA LEU A 88 4.80 5.22 17.31
C LEU A 88 4.19 4.27 18.33
N SER A 89 4.04 2.99 17.98
CA SER A 89 3.27 2.05 18.81
C SER A 89 4.09 1.42 19.91
N SER A 90 3.51 1.45 21.11
CA SER A 90 4.09 0.84 22.31
C SER A 90 3.82 -0.67 22.37
N ILE A 91 4.60 -1.40 23.18
CA ILE A 91 4.35 -2.81 23.46
C ILE A 91 2.99 -3.03 24.15
N LYS A 92 2.53 -2.06 24.94
CA LYS A 92 1.21 -2.11 25.59
C LYS A 92 0.09 -2.06 24.57
N GLU A 93 0.18 -1.15 23.60
CA GLU A 93 -0.77 -1.04 22.50
C GLU A 93 -0.80 -2.32 21.67
N LEU A 94 0.37 -2.86 21.30
CA LEU A 94 0.47 -4.13 20.58
C LEU A 94 -0.26 -5.27 21.32
N ARG A 95 -0.03 -5.41 22.63
CA ARG A 95 -0.69 -6.44 23.45
C ARG A 95 -2.20 -6.21 23.55
N THR A 96 -2.65 -4.96 23.63
CA THR A 96 -4.07 -4.62 23.62
C THR A 96 -4.74 -5.04 22.32
N GLU A 97 -4.12 -4.73 21.17
CA GLU A 97 -4.68 -5.12 19.87
C GLU A 97 -4.69 -6.64 19.66
N ILE A 98 -3.69 -7.35 20.18
CA ILE A 98 -3.69 -8.83 20.18
C ILE A 98 -4.85 -9.36 21.06
N ALA A 99 -5.08 -8.79 22.23
CA ALA A 99 -6.21 -9.19 23.09
C ALA A 99 -7.56 -8.93 22.42
N ASN A 100 -7.73 -7.76 21.77
CA ASN A 100 -8.90 -7.40 20.99
C ASN A 100 -9.12 -8.36 19.80
N ALA A 101 -8.03 -8.78 19.14
CA ALA A 101 -8.11 -9.76 18.06
C ALA A 101 -8.59 -11.12 18.55
N LYS A 102 -8.12 -11.56 19.71
CA LYS A 102 -8.57 -12.81 20.33
C LYS A 102 -10.05 -12.76 20.69
N GLU A 103 -10.53 -11.64 21.22
CA GLU A 103 -11.96 -11.45 21.54
C GLU A 103 -12.82 -11.41 20.27
N ARG A 104 -12.41 -10.70 19.22
CA ARG A 104 -13.10 -10.72 17.91
C ARG A 104 -13.21 -12.13 17.33
N LEU A 105 -12.14 -12.91 17.44
CA LEU A 105 -12.15 -14.27 16.94
C LEU A 105 -13.13 -15.15 17.73
N ARG A 106 -13.22 -14.97 19.06
CA ARG A 106 -14.13 -15.75 19.93
C ARG A 106 -15.59 -15.35 19.75
N SER A 107 -15.87 -14.04 19.69
CA SER A 107 -17.24 -13.52 19.68
C SER A 107 -17.91 -13.57 18.30
N SER A 108 -17.15 -13.34 17.24
CA SER A 108 -17.68 -13.21 15.87
C SER A 108 -17.02 -14.12 14.83
N ASN A 109 -16.12 -15.00 15.24
CA ASN A 109 -15.30 -15.83 14.34
C ASN A 109 -14.60 -15.03 13.24
N ARG A 110 -14.31 -13.75 13.51
CA ARG A 110 -13.69 -12.85 12.56
C ARG A 110 -12.19 -12.77 12.80
N LYS A 111 -11.41 -13.15 11.78
CA LYS A 111 -9.95 -13.07 11.80
C LYS A 111 -9.48 -11.62 11.82
N THR A 112 -8.28 -11.39 12.31
CA THR A 112 -7.64 -10.07 12.33
C THR A 112 -6.33 -10.13 11.57
N ILE A 113 -6.19 -9.24 10.57
CA ILE A 113 -4.91 -8.92 9.96
C ILE A 113 -4.29 -7.81 10.82
N LEU A 114 -3.15 -8.11 11.43
CA LEU A 114 -2.34 -7.11 12.13
C LEU A 114 -1.21 -6.66 11.20
N PHE A 115 -1.37 -5.45 10.66
CA PHE A 115 -0.35 -4.82 9.84
C PHE A 115 0.58 -3.95 10.69
N ILE A 116 1.88 -4.16 10.53
CA ILE A 116 2.92 -3.37 11.21
C ILE A 116 3.79 -2.71 10.15
N ASP A 117 3.66 -1.37 10.05
CA ASP A 117 4.51 -0.57 9.19
C ASP A 117 5.86 -0.33 9.85
N GLU A 118 6.93 -0.36 9.05
CA GLU A 118 8.32 -0.22 9.49
C GLU A 118 8.69 -1.23 10.60
N VAL A 119 8.30 -2.50 10.43
CA VAL A 119 8.45 -3.55 11.46
C VAL A 119 9.89 -3.70 12.00
N HIS A 120 10.90 -3.29 11.24
CA HIS A 120 12.30 -3.27 11.67
C HIS A 120 12.56 -2.27 12.82
N ARG A 121 11.67 -1.33 13.07
CA ARG A 121 11.74 -0.39 14.21
C ARG A 121 11.24 -1.00 15.52
N PHE A 122 10.52 -2.12 15.47
CA PHE A 122 10.18 -2.84 16.69
C PHE A 122 11.41 -3.47 17.32
N THR A 123 11.51 -3.34 18.63
CA THR A 123 12.52 -4.07 19.43
C THR A 123 12.28 -5.57 19.34
N SER A 124 13.31 -6.37 19.64
CA SER A 124 13.17 -7.85 19.66
C SER A 124 12.05 -8.30 20.59
N VAL A 125 11.85 -7.64 21.73
CA VAL A 125 10.78 -7.93 22.71
C VAL A 125 9.39 -7.69 22.09
N GLN A 126 9.21 -6.63 21.28
CA GLN A 126 7.96 -6.36 20.61
C GLN A 126 7.70 -7.37 19.49
N GLN A 127 8.74 -7.74 18.74
CA GLN A 127 8.64 -8.76 17.71
C GLN A 127 8.32 -10.15 18.30
N ASP A 128 8.93 -10.51 19.42
CA ASP A 128 8.68 -11.78 20.12
C ASP A 128 7.25 -11.85 20.68
N ALA A 129 6.69 -10.73 21.10
CA ALA A 129 5.32 -10.65 21.60
C ALA A 129 4.25 -11.05 20.57
N LEU A 130 4.59 -11.00 19.26
CA LEU A 130 3.71 -11.43 18.17
C LEU A 130 3.64 -12.96 18.02
N LEU A 131 4.73 -13.67 18.33
CA LEU A 131 4.91 -15.07 17.99
C LEU A 131 3.79 -15.98 18.49
N PRO A 132 3.36 -15.93 19.78
CA PRO A 132 2.29 -16.79 20.25
C PRO A 132 0.97 -16.62 19.49
N SER A 133 0.67 -15.38 19.06
CA SER A 133 -0.58 -15.05 18.38
C SER A 133 -0.57 -15.38 16.90
N ILE A 134 0.61 -15.42 16.31
CA ILE A 134 0.86 -15.91 14.95
C ILE A 134 0.73 -17.43 14.93
N GLU A 135 1.35 -18.12 15.90
CA GLU A 135 1.38 -19.58 15.97
C GLU A 135 0.01 -20.20 16.22
N ASN A 136 -0.79 -19.58 17.08
CA ASN A 136 -2.13 -20.08 17.38
C ASN A 136 -3.21 -19.54 16.41
N GLY A 137 -2.82 -18.75 15.39
CA GLY A 137 -3.74 -18.23 14.37
C GLY A 137 -4.71 -17.14 14.85
N THR A 138 -4.47 -16.52 16.03
CA THR A 138 -5.28 -15.41 16.52
C THR A 138 -5.19 -14.21 15.60
N ILE A 139 -4.01 -13.97 15.02
CA ILE A 139 -3.75 -12.92 14.05
C ILE A 139 -3.10 -13.48 12.78
N THR A 140 -3.35 -12.83 11.66
CA THR A 140 -2.53 -12.92 10.45
C THR A 140 -1.60 -11.73 10.46
N PHE A 141 -0.30 -11.97 10.56
CA PHE A 141 0.71 -10.94 10.62
C PHE A 141 1.12 -10.48 9.22
N ILE A 142 1.11 -9.17 8.98
CA ILE A 142 1.70 -8.58 7.77
C ILE A 142 2.62 -7.44 8.20
N GLY A 143 3.93 -7.60 7.94
CA GLY A 143 4.93 -6.56 8.20
C GLY A 143 5.32 -5.84 6.92
N ALA A 144 5.63 -4.54 7.01
CA ALA A 144 6.32 -3.79 5.96
C ALA A 144 7.66 -3.26 6.47
N THR A 145 8.66 -3.26 5.61
CA THR A 145 9.99 -2.72 5.93
C THR A 145 10.66 -2.14 4.69
N THR A 146 11.46 -1.10 4.89
CA THR A 146 12.36 -0.57 3.87
C THR A 146 13.75 -1.21 3.92
N GLU A 147 14.04 -1.95 4.98
CA GLU A 147 15.32 -2.65 5.18
C GLU A 147 15.25 -4.10 4.71
N ASN A 148 16.43 -4.73 4.59
CA ASN A 148 16.50 -6.16 4.30
C ASN A 148 15.95 -6.95 5.50
N PRO A 149 14.84 -7.69 5.36
CA PRO A 149 14.17 -8.35 6.48
C PRO A 149 15.04 -9.40 7.16
N PHE A 150 15.96 -10.04 6.46
CA PHE A 150 16.84 -11.06 7.03
C PHE A 150 17.83 -10.53 8.07
N PHE A 151 18.10 -9.21 8.06
CA PHE A 151 18.95 -8.55 9.05
C PHE A 151 18.15 -7.76 10.07
N ALA A 152 17.00 -7.25 9.68
CA ALA A 152 16.25 -6.25 10.44
C ALA A 152 15.05 -6.85 11.22
N VAL A 153 14.65 -8.09 10.90
CA VAL A 153 13.51 -8.76 11.54
C VAL A 153 13.98 -10.04 12.24
N ASN A 154 13.38 -10.34 13.38
CA ASN A 154 13.66 -11.53 14.17
C ASN A 154 13.50 -12.83 13.32
N LYS A 155 14.49 -13.72 13.42
CA LYS A 155 14.49 -15.00 12.70
C LYS A 155 13.24 -15.84 12.96
N ALA A 156 12.67 -15.76 14.16
CA ALA A 156 11.44 -16.48 14.51
C ALA A 156 10.21 -15.95 13.74
N LEU A 157 10.12 -14.65 13.46
CA LEU A 157 9.08 -14.09 12.59
C LEU A 157 9.32 -14.46 11.12
N ILE A 158 10.57 -14.35 10.66
CA ILE A 158 10.94 -14.71 9.29
C ILE A 158 10.58 -16.16 8.97
N SER A 159 10.82 -17.09 9.89
CA SER A 159 10.49 -18.52 9.70
C SER A 159 8.99 -18.81 9.58
N ARG A 160 8.14 -17.88 10.01
CA ARG A 160 6.67 -18.00 10.03
C ARG A 160 5.96 -17.09 8.99
N ALA A 161 6.71 -16.30 8.25
CA ALA A 161 6.17 -15.37 7.26
C ALA A 161 6.79 -15.63 5.87
N ARG A 162 6.03 -15.37 4.83
CA ARG A 162 6.55 -15.32 3.45
C ARG A 162 7.07 -13.92 3.16
N ILE A 163 8.25 -13.83 2.59
CA ILE A 163 8.84 -12.54 2.23
C ILE A 163 8.54 -12.27 0.76
N PHE A 164 7.98 -11.08 0.50
CA PHE A 164 7.79 -10.56 -0.85
C PHE A 164 8.56 -9.24 -0.99
N SER A 165 9.50 -9.22 -1.93
CA SER A 165 10.30 -8.03 -2.22
C SER A 165 9.62 -7.22 -3.33
N LEU A 166 9.23 -5.99 -3.01
CA LEU A 166 8.71 -5.02 -3.97
C LEU A 166 9.88 -4.24 -4.55
N LEU A 167 9.87 -4.11 -5.87
CA LEU A 167 10.89 -3.40 -6.62
C LEU A 167 10.48 -1.95 -6.90
N PRO A 168 11.43 -1.04 -7.15
CA PRO A 168 11.13 0.27 -7.69
C PRO A 168 10.27 0.15 -8.95
N LEU A 169 9.30 1.05 -9.11
CA LEU A 169 8.43 1.06 -10.29
C LEU A 169 9.25 1.40 -11.55
N ASN A 170 8.96 0.68 -12.62
CA ASN A 170 9.64 0.93 -13.90
C ASN A 170 9.03 2.15 -14.63
N LYS A 171 9.68 2.57 -15.73
CA LYS A 171 9.26 3.74 -16.51
C LYS A 171 7.81 3.63 -17.01
N ASN A 172 7.38 2.43 -17.43
CA ASN A 172 6.04 2.23 -17.96
C ASN A 172 4.98 2.31 -16.86
N ASP A 173 5.27 1.77 -15.67
CA ASP A 173 4.37 1.85 -14.52
C ASP A 173 4.22 3.30 -14.04
N LEU A 174 5.32 4.06 -14.02
CA LEU A 174 5.31 5.48 -13.65
C LEU A 174 4.54 6.32 -14.68
N LYS A 175 4.64 6.03 -15.99
CA LYS A 175 3.83 6.67 -17.02
C LYS A 175 2.33 6.44 -16.79
N LYS A 176 1.91 5.21 -16.49
CA LYS A 176 0.51 4.90 -16.15
C LYS A 176 0.00 5.70 -14.94
N ILE A 177 0.87 5.93 -13.94
CA ILE A 177 0.54 6.77 -12.79
C ILE A 177 0.38 8.23 -13.21
N ILE A 178 1.25 8.77 -14.08
CA ILE A 178 1.11 10.12 -14.63
C ILE A 178 -0.22 10.27 -15.35
N ASP A 179 -0.56 9.32 -16.23
CA ASP A 179 -1.82 9.32 -16.97
C ASP A 179 -3.03 9.32 -16.02
N LYS A 180 -2.97 8.56 -14.93
CA LYS A 180 -4.00 8.55 -13.88
C LYS A 180 -4.13 9.90 -13.18
N VAL A 181 -3.02 10.58 -12.90
CA VAL A 181 -3.02 11.93 -12.32
C VAL A 181 -3.63 12.95 -13.29
N ILE A 182 -3.23 12.91 -14.57
CA ILE A 182 -3.79 13.80 -15.61
C ILE A 182 -5.31 13.59 -15.73
N LYS A 183 -5.75 12.34 -15.81
CA LYS A 183 -7.18 12.00 -15.89
C LYS A 183 -7.94 12.52 -14.66
N TYR A 184 -7.40 12.40 -13.46
CA TYR A 184 -7.99 12.93 -12.23
C TYR A 184 -8.21 14.44 -12.31
N TYR A 185 -7.20 15.21 -12.72
CA TYR A 185 -7.31 16.66 -12.82
C TYR A 185 -8.23 17.11 -13.97
N SER A 186 -8.25 16.38 -15.09
CA SER A 186 -9.19 16.65 -16.19
C SER A 186 -10.66 16.49 -15.75
N CYS A 187 -10.93 15.55 -14.86
CA CYS A 187 -12.25 15.39 -14.25
C CYS A 187 -12.63 16.53 -13.30
N LEU A 188 -11.67 17.10 -12.57
CA LEU A 188 -11.95 18.15 -11.56
C LEU A 188 -12.09 19.54 -12.17
N ARG A 189 -11.42 19.83 -13.28
CA ARG A 189 -11.31 21.17 -13.89
C ARG A 189 -12.24 21.40 -15.08
N ASP A 190 -13.42 20.74 -15.10
CA ASP A 190 -14.44 20.91 -16.16
C ASP A 190 -13.83 20.90 -17.58
N SER A 191 -13.10 19.81 -17.89
CA SER A 191 -12.53 19.55 -19.23
C SER A 191 -11.30 20.39 -19.63
N LYS A 192 -10.64 21.10 -18.70
CA LYS A 192 -9.34 21.69 -19.03
C LYS A 192 -8.30 20.58 -19.22
N VAL A 193 -7.74 20.54 -20.42
CA VAL A 193 -6.71 19.55 -20.78
C VAL A 193 -5.39 19.97 -20.11
N ILE A 194 -4.81 19.05 -19.32
CA ILE A 194 -3.45 19.21 -18.81
C ILE A 194 -2.51 18.51 -19.80
N GLU A 195 -1.69 19.31 -20.45
CA GLU A 195 -0.64 18.83 -21.34
C GLU A 195 0.71 18.90 -20.64
N ILE A 196 1.42 17.77 -20.59
CA ILE A 196 2.77 17.68 -20.02
C ILE A 196 3.74 17.31 -21.14
N LYS A 197 4.76 18.12 -21.35
CA LYS A 197 5.81 17.86 -22.35
C LYS A 197 6.54 16.56 -22.02
N GLU A 198 6.89 15.77 -23.04
CA GLU A 198 7.59 14.49 -22.86
C GLU A 198 8.93 14.64 -22.10
N GLU A 199 9.62 15.76 -22.27
CA GLU A 199 10.84 16.08 -21.52
C GLU A 199 10.56 16.19 -20.01
N ALA A 200 9.47 16.85 -19.62
CA ALA A 200 9.04 16.97 -18.23
C ALA A 200 8.63 15.60 -17.65
N ILE A 201 7.92 14.77 -18.42
CA ILE A 201 7.56 13.40 -18.05
C ILE A 201 8.84 12.58 -17.76
N ASN A 202 9.83 12.63 -18.67
CA ASN A 202 11.08 11.90 -18.51
C ASN A 202 11.88 12.39 -17.29
N HIS A 203 11.87 13.70 -17.02
CA HIS A 203 12.51 14.30 -15.86
C HIS A 203 11.85 13.83 -14.56
N LEU A 204 10.52 13.89 -14.47
CA LEU A 204 9.75 13.43 -13.30
C LEU A 204 9.98 11.94 -13.00
N ILE A 205 9.95 11.10 -14.03
CA ILE A 205 10.23 9.66 -13.91
C ILE A 205 11.64 9.43 -13.35
N LYS A 206 12.64 10.09 -13.89
CA LYS A 206 14.03 9.97 -13.42
C LYS A 206 14.17 10.46 -11.98
N PHE A 207 13.56 11.60 -11.65
CA PHE A 207 13.60 12.20 -10.31
C PHE A 207 12.91 11.33 -9.26
N SER A 208 11.80 10.69 -9.60
CA SER A 208 11.06 9.84 -8.66
C SER A 208 11.82 8.59 -8.20
N GLY A 209 12.81 8.12 -8.99
CA GLY A 209 13.59 6.92 -8.64
C GLY A 209 12.75 5.64 -8.46
N GLY A 210 11.55 5.57 -9.07
CA GLY A 210 10.63 4.44 -8.92
C GLY A 210 9.66 4.56 -7.74
N ASP A 211 9.62 5.72 -7.06
CA ASP A 211 8.70 6.03 -5.96
C ASP A 211 7.45 6.74 -6.50
N ALA A 212 6.30 6.06 -6.43
CA ALA A 212 5.01 6.61 -6.90
C ALA A 212 4.56 7.82 -6.08
N ARG A 213 4.79 7.83 -4.77
CA ARG A 213 4.39 8.94 -3.89
C ARG A 213 5.18 10.20 -4.24
N ASN A 214 6.49 10.07 -4.43
CA ASN A 214 7.36 11.17 -4.82
C ASN A 214 6.96 11.72 -6.20
N LEU A 215 6.67 10.84 -7.16
CA LEU A 215 6.17 11.22 -8.49
C LEU A 215 4.87 12.02 -8.41
N ILE A 216 3.87 11.52 -7.67
CA ILE A 216 2.55 12.15 -7.55
C ILE A 216 2.67 13.51 -6.86
N ASN A 217 3.46 13.63 -5.79
CA ASN A 217 3.69 14.89 -5.10
C ASN A 217 4.38 15.94 -6.01
N ALA A 218 5.37 15.51 -6.81
CA ALA A 218 6.03 16.41 -7.76
C ALA A 218 5.07 16.87 -8.87
N LEU A 219 4.20 15.98 -9.36
CA LEU A 219 3.16 16.33 -10.32
C LEU A 219 2.13 17.31 -9.72
N GLU A 220 1.64 17.04 -8.51
CA GLU A 220 0.69 17.90 -7.80
C GLU A 220 1.25 19.31 -7.65
N LEU A 221 2.51 19.43 -7.22
CA LEU A 221 3.21 20.70 -7.11
C LEU A 221 3.34 21.39 -8.49
N GLY A 222 3.81 20.67 -9.51
CA GLY A 222 3.97 21.20 -10.86
C GLY A 222 2.65 21.74 -11.42
N ILE A 223 1.56 21.01 -11.28
CA ILE A 223 0.22 21.42 -11.73
C ILE A 223 -0.30 22.64 -10.95
N SER A 224 0.01 22.73 -9.66
CA SER A 224 -0.46 23.84 -8.80
C SER A 224 0.23 25.17 -9.10
N ILE A 225 1.51 25.15 -9.51
CA ILE A 225 2.30 26.36 -9.79
C ILE A 225 2.29 26.78 -11.26
N THR A 226 1.87 25.89 -12.18
CA THR A 226 1.79 26.21 -13.61
C THR A 226 0.63 27.16 -13.86
N LYS A 227 0.94 28.32 -14.47
CA LYS A 227 -0.08 29.30 -14.87
C LYS A 227 -0.96 28.73 -15.98
N GLU A 228 -2.26 28.93 -15.87
CA GLU A 228 -3.19 28.62 -16.95
C GLU A 228 -2.82 29.44 -18.19
N ASN A 229 -2.50 28.76 -19.29
CA ASN A 229 -2.44 29.46 -20.59
C ASN A 229 -3.89 29.80 -20.97
N LYS A 230 -4.15 31.12 -21.08
CA LYS A 230 -5.40 31.67 -21.58
C LYS A 230 -5.53 31.41 -23.06
#